data_eceb1e3eb3fcf01c40c473266c6559b6
#
_entry.id   eceb1e3eb3fcf01c40c473266c6559b6
#
_cell.length_a   1.000
_cell.length_b   1.000
_cell.length_c   1.000
_cell.angle_alpha   90.00
_cell.angle_beta   90.00
_cell.angle_gamma   90.00
#
_symmetry.space_group_name_H-M   'P 1'
#
loop_
_entity.id
_entity.type
_entity.pdbx_description
1 polymer ?
#
loop_
_entity_poly.entity_id
_entity_poly.type
_entity_poly.pdbx_seq_one_letter_code
_entity_poly.pdbx_strand_id
1 'polypeptide(L)'
;MAKICQLHADLHYFLCMEPVDMRKQFRGLHGLISEYYNRYLTQDEAFIFIGKTRTTAKILHRESNGLTLYVRKLSEGRFQIPQLNEDKRTCNLDYKNFVCLILGEKCVGEGPEGTGTLIHYR
;
A
#
# COMPACT_ATOMS: atom_id res chain seq x y z
N MET A 1 25.96 -6.47 5.74
CA MET A 1 25.09 -6.18 6.89
C MET A 1 23.63 -6.32 6.48
N ALA A 2 22.88 -7.07 7.25
CA ALA A 2 21.45 -7.19 6.98
C ALA A 2 20.75 -5.86 7.20
N LYS A 3 19.84 -5.51 6.31
CA LYS A 3 19.02 -4.31 6.44
C LYS A 3 17.62 -4.72 6.83
N ILE A 4 17.03 -3.98 7.75
CA ILE A 4 15.63 -4.11 8.12
C ILE A 4 14.93 -2.78 7.85
N CYS A 5 13.61 -2.80 7.83
CA CYS A 5 12.79 -1.61 7.61
C CYS A 5 13.08 -0.97 6.26
N GLN A 6 13.21 -1.79 5.23
CA GLN A 6 13.56 -1.31 3.90
C GLN A 6 12.44 -1.60 2.90
N LEU A 7 11.93 -0.53 2.28
CA LEU A 7 10.98 -0.61 1.19
C LEU A 7 11.71 -0.23 -0.09
N HIS A 8 11.85 -1.17 -1.02
CA HIS A 8 12.65 -0.99 -2.21
C HIS A 8 11.93 -1.45 -3.47
N ALA A 9 12.57 -1.25 -4.63
CA ALA A 9 11.93 -1.46 -5.92
C ALA A 9 11.61 -2.92 -6.24
N ASP A 10 12.27 -3.87 -5.57
CA ASP A 10 12.06 -5.28 -5.86
C ASP A 10 10.87 -5.89 -5.11
N LEU A 11 10.24 -5.13 -4.23
CA LEU A 11 9.05 -5.59 -3.52
C LEU A 11 7.81 -5.45 -4.39
N HIS A 12 6.83 -6.30 -4.12
CA HIS A 12 5.50 -6.19 -4.69
C HIS A 12 4.62 -5.42 -3.72
N TYR A 13 4.05 -4.32 -4.17
CA TYR A 13 3.24 -3.43 -3.35
C TYR A 13 1.76 -3.62 -3.67
N PHE A 14 0.98 -3.89 -2.64
CA PHE A 14 -0.47 -4.07 -2.77
C PHE A 14 -1.17 -2.98 -1.97
N LEU A 15 -1.96 -2.16 -2.65
CA LEU A 15 -2.78 -1.15 -2.01
C LEU A 15 -4.16 -1.74 -1.73
N CYS A 16 -4.57 -1.71 -0.46
CA CYS A 16 -5.93 -2.08 -0.10
C CYS A 16 -6.84 -0.92 -0.45
N MET A 17 -7.81 -1.18 -1.32
CA MET A 17 -8.64 -0.12 -1.91
C MET A 17 -9.71 0.40 -0.97
N GLU A 18 -10.02 -0.34 0.09
CA GLU A 18 -11.03 0.05 1.06
C GLU A 18 -10.38 0.80 2.22
N PRO A 19 -11.07 1.81 2.78
CA PRO A 19 -10.54 2.49 3.96
C PRO A 19 -10.35 1.53 5.12
N VAL A 20 -9.27 1.73 5.88
CA VAL A 20 -8.93 0.86 7.00
C VAL A 20 -8.87 1.70 8.27
N ASP A 21 -9.31 1.11 9.37
CA ASP A 21 -9.22 1.74 10.68
C ASP A 21 -7.75 1.86 11.09
N MET A 22 -7.28 3.08 11.20
CA MET A 22 -5.87 3.36 11.49
C MET A 22 -5.47 3.07 12.94
N ARG A 23 -6.40 2.64 13.78
CA ARG A 23 -6.06 2.15 15.12
C ARG A 23 -5.51 0.72 15.08
N LYS A 24 -5.69 0.01 13.98
CA LYS A 24 -5.18 -1.35 13.82
C LYS A 24 -3.66 -1.35 13.78
N GLN A 25 -3.08 -2.34 14.45
CA GLN A 25 -1.65 -2.57 14.50
C GLN A 25 -1.33 -3.90 13.82
N PHE A 26 -0.15 -4.45 14.08
CA PHE A 26 0.34 -5.66 13.40
C PHE A 26 -0.72 -6.75 13.27
N ARG A 27 -1.33 -7.13 14.39
CA ARG A 27 -2.27 -8.24 14.42
C ARG A 27 -3.53 -7.95 13.61
N GLY A 28 -4.09 -6.78 13.80
CA GLY A 28 -5.31 -6.38 13.07
C GLY A 28 -5.08 -6.26 11.58
N LEU A 29 -3.96 -5.68 11.19
CA LEU A 29 -3.64 -5.51 9.77
C LEU A 29 -3.27 -6.84 9.13
N HIS A 30 -2.50 -7.67 9.82
CA HIS A 30 -2.18 -9.01 9.31
C HIS A 30 -3.45 -9.85 9.16
N GLY A 31 -4.38 -9.70 10.11
CA GLY A 31 -5.68 -10.36 10.02
C GLY A 31 -6.47 -9.94 8.79
N LEU A 32 -6.43 -8.67 8.41
CA LEU A 32 -7.07 -8.22 7.19
C LEU A 32 -6.48 -8.92 5.97
N ILE A 33 -5.16 -9.04 5.91
CA ILE A 33 -4.51 -9.68 4.78
C ILE A 33 -4.93 -11.15 4.68
N SER A 34 -4.87 -11.88 5.79
CA SER A 34 -5.12 -13.33 5.76
C SER A 34 -6.60 -13.68 5.70
N GLU A 35 -7.45 -12.97 6.43
CA GLU A 35 -8.86 -13.35 6.57
C GLU A 35 -9.77 -12.60 5.60
N TYR A 36 -9.60 -11.29 5.48
CA TYR A 36 -10.47 -10.49 4.65
C TYR A 36 -10.07 -10.52 3.17
N TYR A 37 -8.77 -10.37 2.90
CA TYR A 37 -8.25 -10.40 1.53
C TYR A 37 -7.84 -11.79 1.10
N ASN A 38 -7.80 -12.75 2.02
CA ASN A 38 -7.47 -14.16 1.76
C ASN A 38 -6.11 -14.31 1.08
N ARG A 39 -5.11 -13.65 1.63
CA ARG A 39 -3.75 -13.67 1.08
C ARG A 39 -2.73 -13.95 2.18
N TYR A 40 -1.54 -14.37 1.76
CA TYR A 40 -0.40 -14.50 2.65
C TYR A 40 0.55 -13.33 2.42
N LEU A 41 1.13 -12.84 3.50
CA LEU A 41 2.15 -11.80 3.40
C LEU A 41 3.51 -12.49 3.34
N THR A 42 4.17 -12.39 2.19
CA THR A 42 5.50 -12.96 1.98
C THR A 42 6.57 -11.89 2.13
N GLN A 43 7.85 -12.31 2.15
CA GLN A 43 8.97 -11.38 2.30
C GLN A 43 9.10 -10.40 1.13
N ASP A 44 8.58 -10.78 -0.04
CA ASP A 44 8.66 -9.94 -1.23
C ASP A 44 7.51 -8.95 -1.34
N GLU A 45 6.64 -8.90 -0.34
CA GLU A 45 5.41 -8.13 -0.43
C GLU A 45 5.29 -7.10 0.68
N ALA A 46 4.64 -5.99 0.35
CA ALA A 46 4.25 -4.97 1.31
C ALA A 46 2.80 -4.58 1.04
N PHE A 47 2.00 -4.52 2.09
CA PHE A 47 0.59 -4.13 1.98
C PHE A 47 0.39 -2.74 2.53
N ILE A 48 -0.31 -1.91 1.77
CA ILE A 48 -0.56 -0.51 2.10
C ILE A 48 -2.02 -0.34 2.49
N PHE A 49 -2.23 0.25 3.64
CA PHE A 49 -3.57 0.52 4.18
C PHE A 49 -3.72 2.04 4.35
N ILE A 50 -4.80 2.58 3.82
CA ILE A 50 -5.07 4.02 3.89
C ILE A 50 -6.30 4.25 4.75
N GLY A 51 -6.21 5.21 5.66
CA GLY A 51 -7.33 5.57 6.51
C GLY A 51 -8.43 6.32 5.78
N LYS A 52 -9.60 6.41 6.40
CA LYS A 52 -10.79 7.01 5.80
C LYS A 52 -10.57 8.46 5.37
N THR A 53 -9.82 9.23 6.16
CA THR A 53 -9.53 10.63 5.83
C THR A 53 -8.41 10.80 4.80
N ARG A 54 -7.73 9.71 4.47
CA ARG A 54 -6.62 9.69 3.49
C ARG A 54 -5.44 10.57 3.89
N THR A 55 -5.21 10.72 5.18
CA THR A 55 -4.07 11.48 5.70
C THR A 55 -3.05 10.58 6.40
N THR A 56 -3.43 9.35 6.72
CA THR A 56 -2.55 8.38 7.37
C THR A 56 -2.52 7.09 6.55
N ALA A 57 -1.33 6.57 6.35
CA ALA A 57 -1.10 5.29 5.69
C ALA A 57 -0.28 4.40 6.60
N LYS A 58 -0.59 3.12 6.59
CA LYS A 58 0.22 2.10 7.26
C LYS A 58 0.67 1.09 6.23
N ILE A 59 1.93 0.67 6.32
CA ILE A 59 2.49 -0.30 5.39
C ILE A 59 3.05 -1.44 6.22
N LEU A 60 2.52 -2.63 5.98
CA LEU A 60 2.97 -3.83 6.67
C LEU A 60 3.86 -4.64 5.73
N HIS A 61 5.07 -4.91 6.17
CA HIS A 61 6.06 -5.64 5.39
C HIS A 61 6.65 -6.76 6.23
N ARG A 62 6.80 -7.94 5.61
CA ARG A 62 7.42 -9.08 6.27
C ARG A 62 8.92 -9.08 5.98
N GLU A 63 9.70 -8.93 7.04
CA GLU A 63 11.14 -9.08 6.99
C GLU A 63 11.51 -10.56 7.20
N SER A 64 12.79 -10.89 7.09
CA SER A 64 13.24 -12.29 7.21
C SER A 64 12.91 -12.91 8.58
N ASN A 65 12.86 -12.11 9.62
CA ASN A 65 12.63 -12.62 10.99
C ASN A 65 11.55 -11.85 11.74
N GLY A 66 10.67 -11.16 11.04
CA GLY A 66 9.63 -10.41 11.72
C GLY A 66 8.79 -9.58 10.79
N LEU A 67 7.87 -8.84 11.36
CA LEU A 67 7.01 -7.91 10.63
C LEU A 67 7.41 -6.49 10.98
N THR A 68 7.40 -5.61 9.99
CA THR A 68 7.66 -4.19 10.20
C THR A 68 6.43 -3.39 9.77
N LEU A 69 6.02 -2.47 10.62
CA LEU A 69 4.91 -1.58 10.33
C LEU A 69 5.44 -0.17 10.20
N TYR A 70 5.23 0.40 9.00
CA TYR A 70 5.57 1.79 8.74
C TYR A 70 4.30 2.62 8.84
N VAL A 71 4.40 3.78 9.46
CA VAL A 71 3.29 4.70 9.56
C VAL A 71 3.71 6.02 8.93
N ARG A 72 2.92 6.48 7.96
CA ARG A 72 3.15 7.77 7.33
C ARG A 72 1.93 8.63 7.47
N LYS A 73 2.12 9.82 8.02
CA LYS A 73 1.05 10.79 8.15
C LYS A 73 1.42 12.03 7.35
N LEU A 74 0.54 12.44 6.45
CA LEU A 74 0.75 13.65 5.67
C LEU A 74 0.44 14.87 6.54
N SER A 75 1.33 15.85 6.54
CA SER A 75 1.10 17.12 7.22
C SER A 75 0.16 18.01 6.41
N GLU A 76 0.14 17.84 5.09
CA GLU A 76 -0.72 18.57 4.17
C GLU A 76 -1.20 17.64 3.08
N GLY A 77 -2.42 17.91 2.58
CA GLY A 77 -2.98 17.14 1.49
C GLY A 77 -3.48 15.78 1.93
N ARG A 78 -3.77 14.95 0.96
CA ARG A 78 -4.32 13.60 1.17
C ARG A 78 -3.67 12.63 0.19
N PHE A 79 -3.62 11.36 0.59
CA PHE A 79 -3.20 10.31 -0.32
C PHE A 79 -4.17 10.21 -1.49
N GLN A 80 -3.63 10.10 -2.69
CA GLN A 80 -4.44 10.00 -3.91
C GLN A 80 -4.65 8.53 -4.22
N ILE A 81 -5.89 8.07 -4.07
CA ILE A 81 -6.24 6.67 -4.28
C ILE A 81 -6.60 6.46 -5.74
N PRO A 82 -5.91 5.56 -6.45
CA PRO A 82 -6.27 5.27 -7.83
C PRO A 82 -7.66 4.66 -7.90
N GLN A 83 -8.40 5.01 -8.94
CA GLN A 83 -9.72 4.45 -9.17
C GLN A 83 -9.61 3.45 -10.31
N LEU A 84 -9.94 2.19 -10.03
CA LEU A 84 -9.86 1.12 -11.01
C LEU A 84 -11.18 0.99 -11.76
N ASN A 85 -11.09 0.55 -13.03
CA ASN A 85 -12.28 0.28 -13.83
C ASN A 85 -12.99 -1.00 -13.38
N GLU A 86 -12.29 -1.86 -12.68
CA GLU A 86 -12.83 -3.10 -12.15
C GLU A 86 -13.02 -2.98 -10.65
N ASP A 87 -14.01 -3.70 -10.14
CA ASP A 87 -14.28 -3.74 -8.71
C ASP A 87 -13.27 -4.67 -8.02
N LYS A 88 -12.09 -4.15 -7.75
CA LYS A 88 -11.03 -4.88 -7.08
C LYS A 88 -10.82 -4.34 -5.68
N ARG A 89 -10.52 -5.26 -4.77
CA ARG A 89 -10.29 -4.91 -3.37
C ARG A 89 -8.84 -4.52 -3.10
N THR A 90 -7.93 -4.98 -3.95
CA THR A 90 -6.51 -4.61 -3.86
C THR A 90 -6.03 -4.16 -5.23
N CYS A 91 -5.00 -3.33 -5.22
CA CYS A 91 -4.37 -2.80 -6.42
C CYS A 91 -2.87 -3.02 -6.32
N ASN A 92 -2.29 -3.69 -7.32
CA ASN A 92 -0.85 -3.83 -7.39
C ASN A 92 -0.24 -2.53 -7.88
N LEU A 93 0.81 -2.09 -7.21
CA LEU A 93 1.53 -0.88 -7.59
C LEU A 93 2.97 -1.23 -7.93
N ASP A 94 3.49 -0.67 -9.01
CA ASP A 94 4.93 -0.69 -9.22
C ASP A 94 5.59 0.31 -8.27
N TYR A 95 6.90 0.30 -8.21
CA TYR A 95 7.63 1.13 -7.26
C TYR A 95 7.38 2.63 -7.50
N LYS A 96 7.31 3.04 -8.75
CA LYS A 96 7.05 4.45 -9.09
C LYS A 96 5.70 4.90 -8.55
N ASN A 97 4.66 4.11 -8.77
CA ASN A 97 3.33 4.43 -8.28
C ASN A 97 3.24 4.37 -6.76
N PHE A 98 3.97 3.43 -6.15
CA PHE A 98 4.06 3.37 -4.69
C PHE A 98 4.69 4.66 -4.13
N VAL A 99 5.79 5.11 -4.71
CA VAL A 99 6.45 6.33 -4.25
C VAL A 99 5.53 7.53 -4.39
N CYS A 100 4.85 7.67 -5.52
CA CYS A 100 3.89 8.77 -5.71
C CYS A 100 2.78 8.72 -4.67
N LEU A 101 2.25 7.53 -4.39
CA LEU A 101 1.20 7.36 -3.40
C LEU A 101 1.67 7.84 -2.03
N ILE A 102 2.84 7.38 -1.59
CA ILE A 102 3.36 7.68 -0.26
C ILE A 102 3.68 9.16 -0.10
N LEU A 103 4.08 9.82 -1.17
CA LEU A 103 4.34 11.27 -1.16
C LEU A 103 3.07 12.10 -1.24
N GLY A 104 1.92 11.48 -1.44
CA GLY A 104 0.66 12.21 -1.59
C GLY A 104 0.51 12.87 -2.95
N GLU A 105 1.22 12.37 -3.94
CA GLU A 105 1.22 12.92 -5.28
C GLU A 105 0.44 12.03 -6.25
N LYS A 106 -0.13 12.65 -7.29
CA LYS A 106 -0.72 11.89 -8.37
C LYS A 106 0.37 11.46 -9.34
N CYS A 107 0.39 10.18 -9.68
CA CYS A 107 1.26 9.70 -10.73
C CYS A 107 0.66 10.03 -12.09
N VAL A 108 1.52 10.45 -13.01
CA VAL A 108 1.15 10.74 -14.37
C VAL A 108 1.62 9.58 -15.25
N GLY A 109 0.77 9.13 -16.18
CA GLY A 109 1.14 8.11 -17.15
C GLY A 109 0.42 6.79 -16.90
N GLU A 110 1.17 5.68 -16.95
CA GLU A 110 0.61 4.35 -16.90
C GLU A 110 -0.05 4.03 -15.58
N GLY A 111 -1.07 3.20 -15.66
CA GLY A 111 -1.78 2.73 -14.48
C GLY A 111 -0.98 1.69 -13.71
N PRO A 112 -1.60 1.13 -12.64
CA PRO A 112 -0.95 0.10 -11.83
C PRO A 112 -0.46 -1.07 -12.67
N GLU A 113 0.64 -1.68 -12.25
CA GLU A 113 1.27 -2.81 -12.91
C GLU A 113 1.86 -2.51 -14.29
N GLY A 114 1.97 -1.22 -14.64
CA GLY A 114 2.56 -0.84 -15.91
C GLY A 114 1.78 -1.34 -17.12
N THR A 115 0.46 -1.45 -16.99
CA THR A 115 -0.40 -1.99 -18.05
C THR A 115 -0.67 -1.00 -19.18
N GLY A 116 -0.21 0.23 -19.04
CA GLY A 116 -0.52 1.28 -20.01
C GLY A 116 -1.86 1.94 -19.79
N THR A 117 -2.60 1.52 -18.79
CA THR A 117 -3.88 2.12 -18.44
C THR A 117 -3.64 3.36 -17.59
N LEU A 118 -4.33 4.45 -17.92
CA LEU A 118 -4.21 5.68 -17.14
C LEU A 118 -4.82 5.49 -15.75
N ILE A 119 -4.16 6.09 -14.76
CA ILE A 119 -4.64 6.07 -13.39
C ILE A 119 -5.70 7.17 -13.22
N HIS A 120 -6.86 6.77 -12.71
CA HIS A 120 -7.92 7.70 -12.37
C HIS A 120 -7.94 7.88 -10.85
N TYR A 121 -8.06 9.13 -10.39
CA TYR A 121 -8.08 9.45 -8.96
C TYR A 121 -9.44 9.94 -8.54
N ARG A 122 -9.79 9.59 -7.30
CA ARG A 122 -11.03 10.03 -6.69
C ARG A 122 -10.88 11.43 -6.11
#